data_9a2e3b339bb6e596970d3f18cd7a06cd
#
_entry.id   9a2e3b339bb6e596970d3f18cd7a06cd
#
_cell.length_a   1.000
_cell.length_b   1.000
_cell.length_c   1.000
_cell.angle_alpha   90.00
_cell.angle_beta   90.00
_cell.angle_gamma   90.00
#
_symmetry.space_group_name_H-M   'P 1'
#
loop_
_entity.id
_entity.type
_entity.pdbx_description
1 polymer ?
#
loop_
_entity_poly.entity_id
_entity_poly.type
_entity_poly.pdbx_seq_one_letter_code
_entity_poly.pdbx_strand_id
1 'polypeptide(L)'
;HHAQLAGVIGAALALTNEDVKKELDGQVVFFAVPAEEYGEIEFKNSLTAQGKIKYGGGKCELIRIGAFDDIDLDIVHHTGDKDISVGSHSNNGFVSKVIRYKGLAAHAAGAPHLGVNALNAASLGLSALAYQRETFRDDDHVRIHPIITKGGNLVNVVPDEVVLETLVRAANKDAIADAAAKTDRAFKAGAIAVGASCEITTMPGYLPALSEKADESVLAAAE
;
A
#
# COMPACT_ATOMS: atom_id res chain seq x y z
N HIS A 1 6.64 5.37 14.21
CA HIS A 1 5.90 6.64 14.02
C HIS A 1 5.77 7.49 15.29
N HIS A 2 5.91 6.91 16.50
CA HIS A 2 5.88 7.71 17.75
C HIS A 2 6.98 8.77 17.82
N ALA A 3 8.17 8.50 17.29
CA ALA A 3 9.24 9.50 17.19
C ALA A 3 8.89 10.66 16.26
N GLN A 4 8.20 10.38 15.16
CA GLN A 4 7.70 11.41 14.23
C GLN A 4 6.66 12.31 14.90
N LEU A 5 5.72 11.73 15.65
CA LEU A 5 4.74 12.51 16.44
C LEU A 5 5.44 13.36 17.50
N ALA A 6 6.46 12.84 18.18
CA ALA A 6 7.25 13.62 19.13
C ALA A 6 7.95 14.79 18.45
N GLY A 7 8.48 14.61 17.22
CA GLY A 7 9.03 15.67 16.39
C GLY A 7 8.03 16.76 16.04
N VAL A 8 6.82 16.38 15.63
CA VAL A 8 5.72 17.33 15.36
C VAL A 8 5.36 18.14 16.62
N ILE A 9 5.28 17.49 17.80
CA ILE A 9 5.03 18.18 19.08
C ILE A 9 6.19 19.13 19.41
N GLY A 10 7.44 18.71 19.21
CA GLY A 10 8.62 19.56 19.40
C GLY A 10 8.59 20.80 18.51
N ALA A 11 8.28 20.63 17.22
CA ALA A 11 8.11 21.74 16.29
C ALA A 11 6.97 22.68 16.73
N ALA A 12 5.84 22.14 17.18
CA ALA A 12 4.73 22.93 17.68
C ALA A 12 5.15 23.79 18.90
N LEU A 13 5.86 23.21 19.85
CA LEU A 13 6.35 23.93 21.02
C LEU A 13 7.35 25.04 20.63
N ALA A 14 8.24 24.77 19.68
CA ALA A 14 9.20 25.76 19.20
C ALA A 14 8.51 26.93 18.46
N LEU A 15 7.60 26.63 17.55
CA LEU A 15 6.91 27.64 16.72
C LEU A 15 5.83 28.42 17.49
N THR A 16 5.37 27.93 18.63
CA THR A 16 4.44 28.66 19.53
C THR A 16 5.16 29.51 20.57
N ASN A 17 6.51 29.48 20.62
CA ASN A 17 7.28 30.43 21.44
C ASN A 17 6.98 31.87 21.00
N GLU A 18 6.73 32.78 21.95
CA GLU A 18 6.29 34.16 21.67
C GLU A 18 7.30 34.95 20.81
N ASP A 19 8.60 34.69 20.93
CA ASP A 19 9.60 35.38 20.15
C ASP A 19 9.65 34.88 18.70
N VAL A 20 9.47 33.59 18.49
CA VAL A 20 9.37 32.98 17.14
C VAL A 20 8.06 33.38 16.47
N LYS A 21 6.96 33.31 17.21
CA LYS A 21 5.61 33.62 16.71
C LYS A 21 5.47 35.03 16.16
N LYS A 22 6.20 36.02 16.73
CA LYS A 22 6.22 37.40 16.26
C LYS A 22 6.85 37.57 14.90
N GLU A 23 7.74 36.65 14.49
CA GLU A 23 8.47 36.68 13.21
C GLU A 23 7.74 35.88 12.12
N LEU A 24 6.66 35.14 12.48
CA LEU A 24 5.89 34.36 11.53
C LEU A 24 4.79 35.21 10.90
N ASP A 25 4.80 35.27 9.55
CA ASP A 25 3.76 35.91 8.75
C ASP A 25 2.92 34.82 8.07
N GLY A 26 1.99 34.25 8.84
CA GLY A 26 1.13 33.17 8.34
C GLY A 26 0.60 32.26 9.42
N GLN A 27 0.05 31.12 9.00
CA GLN A 27 -0.52 30.08 9.86
C GLN A 27 0.29 28.80 9.73
N VAL A 28 0.57 28.14 10.84
CA VAL A 28 1.18 26.82 10.85
C VAL A 28 0.16 25.81 11.35
N VAL A 29 -0.06 24.77 10.56
CA VAL A 29 -0.99 23.66 10.87
C VAL A 29 -0.19 22.38 11.12
N PHE A 30 -0.42 21.72 12.23
CA PHE A 30 0.23 20.46 12.60
C PHE A 30 -0.69 19.29 12.32
N PHE A 31 -0.29 18.43 11.37
CA PHE A 31 -1.05 17.24 11.01
C PHE A 31 -0.48 15.97 11.66
N ALA A 32 -1.29 15.30 12.49
CA ALA A 32 -1.04 13.92 12.93
C ALA A 32 -1.81 12.96 12.00
N VAL A 33 -1.19 12.54 10.93
CA VAL A 33 -1.83 11.75 9.87
C VAL A 33 -2.04 10.30 10.30
N PRO A 34 -3.27 9.77 10.30
CA PRO A 34 -3.54 8.36 10.57
C PRO A 34 -3.16 7.48 9.39
N ALA A 35 -2.93 6.18 9.63
CA ALA A 35 -2.76 5.15 8.60
C ALA A 35 -1.65 5.46 7.57
N GLU A 36 -0.52 6.01 8.03
CA GLU A 36 0.60 6.41 7.18
C GLU A 36 1.19 5.22 6.43
N GLU A 37 1.39 4.06 7.09
CA GLU A 37 1.99 2.85 6.51
C GLU A 37 1.03 1.99 5.67
N TYR A 38 -0.21 2.39 5.52
CA TYR A 38 -1.19 1.66 4.74
C TYR A 38 -1.43 0.18 5.17
N GLY A 39 -1.14 -0.20 6.40
CA GLY A 39 -1.40 -1.56 6.92
C GLY A 39 -2.91 -1.92 6.94
N GLU A 40 -3.25 -3.14 7.34
CA GLU A 40 -4.61 -3.64 7.54
C GLU A 40 -5.52 -3.48 6.30
N ILE A 41 -5.05 -4.01 5.15
CA ILE A 41 -5.68 -3.81 3.84
C ILE A 41 -7.14 -4.31 3.83
N GLU A 42 -7.42 -5.49 4.40
CA GLU A 42 -8.76 -6.06 4.42
C GLU A 42 -9.73 -5.20 5.25
N PHE A 43 -9.28 -4.68 6.40
CA PHE A 43 -10.06 -3.74 7.21
C PHE A 43 -10.39 -2.46 6.44
N LYS A 44 -9.41 -1.86 5.77
CA LYS A 44 -9.62 -0.65 4.96
C LYS A 44 -10.55 -0.89 3.78
N ASN A 45 -10.44 -2.04 3.11
CA ASN A 45 -11.40 -2.46 2.09
C ASN A 45 -12.82 -2.53 2.64
N SER A 46 -13.00 -3.02 3.88
CA SER A 46 -14.31 -3.03 4.52
C SER A 46 -14.86 -1.63 4.78
N LEU A 47 -14.02 -0.67 5.18
CA LEU A 47 -14.42 0.73 5.34
C LEU A 47 -14.79 1.38 4.01
N THR A 48 -14.06 1.07 2.95
CA THR A 48 -14.38 1.53 1.59
C THR A 48 -15.71 0.97 1.10
N ALA A 49 -15.97 -0.32 1.32
CA ALA A 49 -17.25 -0.94 0.98
C ALA A 49 -18.43 -0.33 1.75
N GLN A 50 -18.20 0.18 2.97
CA GLN A 50 -19.18 0.91 3.78
C GLN A 50 -19.30 2.40 3.39
N GLY A 51 -18.54 2.89 2.40
CA GLY A 51 -18.51 4.29 2.00
C GLY A 51 -17.89 5.25 3.01
N LYS A 52 -17.18 4.75 4.03
CA LYS A 52 -16.57 5.58 5.08
C LYS A 52 -15.28 6.26 4.63
N ILE A 53 -14.51 5.58 3.78
CA ILE A 53 -13.29 6.09 3.15
C ILE A 53 -13.26 5.72 1.68
N LYS A 54 -12.47 6.44 0.89
CA LYS A 54 -12.17 6.12 -0.51
C LYS A 54 -10.73 5.63 -0.68
N TYR A 55 -9.80 6.18 0.09
CA TYR A 55 -8.38 5.84 0.05
C TYR A 55 -7.92 5.23 1.37
N GLY A 56 -7.09 4.19 1.30
CA GLY A 56 -6.56 3.51 2.47
C GLY A 56 -5.39 4.24 3.15
N GLY A 57 -4.74 5.19 2.45
CA GLY A 57 -3.69 6.05 3.01
C GLY A 57 -4.26 7.33 3.59
N GLY A 58 -3.86 7.68 4.81
CA GLY A 58 -4.42 8.82 5.54
C GLY A 58 -4.24 10.16 4.82
N LYS A 59 -3.05 10.45 4.26
CA LYS A 59 -2.81 11.68 3.48
C LYS A 59 -3.76 11.79 2.29
N CYS A 60 -3.91 10.72 1.52
CA CYS A 60 -4.80 10.71 0.35
C CYS A 60 -6.28 10.92 0.73
N GLU A 61 -6.71 10.36 1.85
CA GLU A 61 -8.07 10.55 2.35
C GLU A 61 -8.28 11.98 2.89
N LEU A 62 -7.30 12.54 3.58
CA LEU A 62 -7.33 13.94 4.05
C LEU A 62 -7.38 14.93 2.89
N ILE A 63 -6.60 14.71 1.82
CA ILE A 63 -6.68 15.50 0.59
C ILE A 63 -8.08 15.41 -0.02
N ARG A 64 -8.65 14.21 -0.12
CA ARG A 64 -9.99 13.99 -0.68
C ARG A 64 -11.09 14.76 0.06
N ILE A 65 -10.98 14.90 1.37
CA ILE A 65 -11.98 15.62 2.18
C ILE A 65 -11.69 17.10 2.33
N GLY A 66 -10.67 17.63 1.64
CA GLY A 66 -10.34 19.05 1.63
C GLY A 66 -9.51 19.54 2.82
N ALA A 67 -8.89 18.63 3.60
CA ALA A 67 -8.12 19.02 4.77
C ALA A 67 -6.84 19.82 4.45
N PHE A 68 -6.44 19.86 3.19
CA PHE A 68 -5.27 20.60 2.69
C PHE A 68 -5.64 21.75 1.76
N ASP A 69 -6.92 22.07 1.57
CA ASP A 69 -7.36 23.06 0.56
C ASP A 69 -6.88 24.49 0.86
N ASP A 70 -6.56 24.79 2.12
CA ASP A 70 -6.05 26.07 2.61
C ASP A 70 -4.55 26.02 3.02
N ILE A 71 -3.81 25.01 2.58
CA ILE A 71 -2.38 24.81 2.86
C ILE A 71 -1.57 25.12 1.61
N ASP A 72 -0.69 26.11 1.70
CA ASP A 72 0.19 26.52 0.60
C ASP A 72 1.45 25.66 0.49
N LEU A 73 1.94 25.12 1.62
CA LEU A 73 3.19 24.37 1.70
C LEU A 73 3.08 23.26 2.75
N ASP A 74 3.58 22.09 2.41
CA ASP A 74 3.62 20.92 3.30
C ASP A 74 5.05 20.42 3.50
N ILE A 75 5.44 20.23 4.76
CA ILE A 75 6.72 19.65 5.16
C ILE A 75 6.46 18.36 5.89
N VAL A 76 6.96 17.25 5.33
CA VAL A 76 6.82 15.91 5.91
C VAL A 76 8.10 15.51 6.63
N HIS A 77 7.97 15.13 7.89
CA HIS A 77 9.05 14.54 8.68
C HIS A 77 8.88 13.03 8.78
N HIS A 78 9.93 12.28 8.46
CA HIS A 78 9.96 10.82 8.57
C HIS A 78 11.27 10.32 9.18
N THR A 79 11.20 9.26 9.98
CA THR A 79 12.42 8.60 10.51
C THR A 79 13.18 7.92 9.38
N GLY A 80 14.52 7.98 9.44
CA GLY A 80 15.43 7.40 8.45
C GLY A 80 16.64 6.74 9.12
N ASP A 81 17.60 6.35 8.30
CA ASP A 81 18.86 5.71 8.69
C ASP A 81 20.03 6.70 8.85
N LYS A 82 19.77 7.99 8.65
CA LYS A 82 20.74 9.08 8.78
C LYS A 82 20.33 10.02 9.91
N ASP A 83 21.30 10.72 10.49
CA ASP A 83 21.07 11.68 11.57
C ASP A 83 20.15 12.83 11.08
N ILE A 84 20.46 13.42 9.94
CA ILE A 84 19.62 14.40 9.24
C ILE A 84 19.75 14.14 7.75
N SER A 85 18.64 14.18 7.04
CA SER A 85 18.61 14.18 5.57
C SER A 85 17.46 15.08 5.13
N VAL A 86 17.80 16.16 4.44
CA VAL A 86 16.82 17.03 3.78
C VAL A 86 16.87 16.70 2.29
N GLY A 87 15.75 16.56 1.65
CA GLY A 87 15.71 16.32 0.23
C GLY A 87 14.36 15.79 -0.25
N SER A 88 14.06 16.04 -1.49
CA SER A 88 12.98 15.39 -2.20
C SER A 88 13.45 13.99 -2.62
N HIS A 89 12.83 12.97 -2.08
CA HIS A 89 13.07 11.59 -2.49
C HIS A 89 11.98 11.14 -3.44
N SER A 90 12.36 10.62 -4.61
CA SER A 90 11.44 9.90 -5.46
C SER A 90 11.03 8.60 -4.74
N ASN A 91 9.76 8.44 -4.46
CA ASN A 91 9.20 7.23 -3.89
C ASN A 91 8.30 6.53 -4.89
N ASN A 92 8.34 5.19 -4.88
CA ASN A 92 7.41 4.41 -5.66
C ASN A 92 5.99 4.63 -5.17
N GLY A 93 5.05 4.79 -6.11
CA GLY A 93 3.63 4.67 -5.81
C GLY A 93 3.18 3.22 -5.78
N PHE A 94 1.92 2.95 -5.44
CA PHE A 94 1.39 1.61 -5.40
C PHE A 94 -0.13 1.53 -5.50
N VAL A 95 -0.61 0.31 -5.79
CA VAL A 95 -1.96 -0.15 -5.50
C VAL A 95 -1.89 -1.35 -4.56
N SER A 96 -2.87 -1.51 -3.68
CA SER A 96 -3.01 -2.70 -2.85
C SER A 96 -3.99 -3.69 -3.48
N LYS A 97 -3.77 -4.99 -3.22
CA LYS A 97 -4.66 -6.05 -3.68
C LYS A 97 -4.94 -7.04 -2.57
N VAL A 98 -6.20 -7.46 -2.49
CA VAL A 98 -6.63 -8.66 -1.77
C VAL A 98 -7.05 -9.68 -2.81
N ILE A 99 -6.45 -10.84 -2.76
CA ILE A 99 -6.72 -11.96 -3.65
C ILE A 99 -7.39 -13.06 -2.83
N ARG A 100 -8.62 -13.42 -3.19
CA ARG A 100 -9.38 -14.46 -2.53
C ARG A 100 -9.65 -15.62 -3.48
N TYR A 101 -9.06 -16.76 -3.15
CA TYR A 101 -9.36 -18.02 -3.85
C TYR A 101 -10.48 -18.75 -3.12
N LYS A 102 -11.43 -19.27 -3.90
CA LYS A 102 -12.49 -20.14 -3.41
C LYS A 102 -12.43 -21.47 -4.17
N GLY A 103 -12.34 -22.53 -3.42
CA GLY A 103 -12.34 -23.91 -3.88
C GLY A 103 -13.55 -24.66 -3.33
N LEU A 104 -13.34 -25.95 -3.04
CA LEU A 104 -14.36 -26.85 -2.47
C LEU A 104 -13.71 -27.73 -1.41
N ALA A 105 -14.22 -27.68 -0.18
CA ALA A 105 -13.76 -28.54 0.90
C ALA A 105 -14.09 -30.00 0.65
N ALA A 106 -13.17 -30.88 1.02
CA ALA A 106 -13.37 -32.34 1.02
C ALA A 106 -12.46 -32.97 2.07
N HIS A 107 -12.75 -34.21 2.46
CA HIS A 107 -11.87 -34.97 3.35
C HIS A 107 -10.56 -35.30 2.63
N ALA A 108 -9.42 -34.77 3.09
CA ALA A 108 -8.16 -34.82 2.37
C ALA A 108 -7.61 -36.24 2.13
N ALA A 109 -7.96 -37.23 2.99
CA ALA A 109 -7.55 -38.61 2.83
C ALA A 109 -8.66 -39.49 2.22
N GLY A 110 -9.91 -39.32 2.67
CA GLY A 110 -11.02 -40.24 2.28
C GLY A 110 -11.65 -39.89 0.93
N ALA A 111 -11.75 -38.61 0.58
CA ALA A 111 -12.43 -38.17 -0.63
C ALA A 111 -11.79 -36.93 -1.26
N PRO A 112 -10.46 -36.86 -1.48
CA PRO A 112 -9.80 -35.67 -2.01
C PRO A 112 -10.25 -35.30 -3.42
N HIS A 113 -10.71 -36.27 -4.18
CA HIS A 113 -11.21 -36.12 -5.56
C HIS A 113 -12.52 -35.31 -5.65
N LEU A 114 -13.22 -35.11 -4.56
CA LEU A 114 -14.41 -34.25 -4.50
C LEU A 114 -14.08 -32.79 -4.16
N GLY A 115 -12.83 -32.50 -3.83
CA GLY A 115 -12.40 -31.16 -3.43
C GLY A 115 -11.77 -30.37 -4.56
N VAL A 116 -11.73 -29.05 -4.38
CA VAL A 116 -10.93 -28.09 -5.19
C VAL A 116 -10.03 -27.31 -4.24
N ASN A 117 -8.73 -27.50 -4.37
CA ASN A 117 -7.75 -26.98 -3.41
C ASN A 117 -7.39 -25.52 -3.72
N ALA A 118 -7.94 -24.59 -2.92
CA ALA A 118 -7.65 -23.16 -3.04
C ALA A 118 -6.17 -22.82 -2.71
N LEU A 119 -5.49 -23.61 -1.87
CA LEU A 119 -4.07 -23.38 -1.57
C LEU A 119 -3.17 -23.75 -2.74
N ASN A 120 -3.51 -24.79 -3.49
CA ASN A 120 -2.81 -25.12 -4.73
C ASN A 120 -3.01 -24.03 -5.79
N ALA A 121 -4.22 -23.46 -5.91
CA ALA A 121 -4.48 -22.30 -6.76
C ALA A 121 -3.59 -21.11 -6.39
N ALA A 122 -3.49 -20.79 -5.11
CA ALA A 122 -2.63 -19.71 -4.60
C ALA A 122 -1.14 -19.97 -4.89
N SER A 123 -0.66 -21.19 -4.68
CA SER A 123 0.73 -21.59 -4.95
C SER A 123 1.09 -21.46 -6.44
N LEU A 124 0.20 -21.88 -7.33
CA LEU A 124 0.38 -21.71 -8.79
C LEU A 124 0.33 -20.22 -9.17
N GLY A 125 -0.56 -19.43 -8.58
CA GLY A 125 -0.63 -17.99 -8.80
C GLY A 125 0.66 -17.27 -8.38
N LEU A 126 1.23 -17.64 -7.23
CA LEU A 126 2.52 -17.11 -6.74
C LEU A 126 3.67 -17.50 -7.70
N SER A 127 3.70 -18.74 -8.18
CA SER A 127 4.70 -19.18 -9.17
C SER A 127 4.56 -18.43 -10.49
N ALA A 128 3.33 -18.27 -10.99
CA ALA A 128 3.06 -17.51 -12.21
C ALA A 128 3.47 -16.03 -12.06
N LEU A 129 3.24 -15.43 -10.89
CA LEU A 129 3.71 -14.07 -10.57
C LEU A 129 5.24 -13.98 -10.57
N ALA A 130 5.93 -14.99 -10.04
CA ALA A 130 7.40 -15.03 -10.04
C ALA A 130 7.97 -15.00 -11.46
N TYR A 131 7.36 -15.72 -12.40
CA TYR A 131 7.76 -15.71 -13.82
C TYR A 131 7.51 -14.37 -14.53
N GLN A 132 6.56 -13.54 -14.06
CA GLN A 132 6.34 -12.21 -14.63
C GLN A 132 7.50 -11.25 -14.36
N ARG A 133 8.33 -11.48 -13.33
CA ARG A 133 9.45 -10.58 -12.96
C ARG A 133 10.44 -10.36 -14.09
N GLU A 134 10.65 -11.34 -14.96
CA GLU A 134 11.54 -11.22 -16.13
C GLU A 134 10.99 -10.27 -17.20
N THR A 135 9.74 -9.86 -17.11
CA THR A 135 9.07 -8.98 -18.09
C THR A 135 8.85 -7.57 -17.59
N PHE A 136 9.37 -7.22 -16.41
CA PHE A 136 9.39 -5.84 -15.90
C PHE A 136 10.65 -5.12 -16.38
N ARG A 137 10.52 -3.83 -16.65
CA ARG A 137 11.68 -2.98 -16.96
C ARG A 137 12.42 -2.66 -15.65
N ASP A 138 13.74 -2.63 -15.70
CA ASP A 138 14.56 -2.33 -14.51
C ASP A 138 14.30 -0.93 -13.97
N ASP A 139 14.17 0.07 -14.86
CA ASP A 139 13.90 1.47 -14.52
C ASP A 139 12.53 1.70 -13.87
N ASP A 140 11.60 0.77 -14.01
CA ASP A 140 10.27 0.87 -13.40
C ASP A 140 10.28 0.52 -11.89
N HIS A 141 11.36 -0.05 -11.39
CA HIS A 141 11.54 -0.43 -9.98
C HIS A 141 10.37 -1.20 -9.38
N VAL A 142 9.78 -2.12 -10.17
CA VAL A 142 8.60 -2.89 -9.74
C VAL A 142 8.93 -3.75 -8.52
N ARG A 143 8.06 -3.68 -7.50
CA ARG A 143 8.13 -4.50 -6.28
C ARG A 143 6.76 -5.06 -5.94
N ILE A 144 6.66 -6.39 -5.84
CA ILE A 144 5.43 -7.10 -5.49
C ILE A 144 5.79 -8.18 -4.47
N HIS A 145 5.25 -8.07 -3.25
CA HIS A 145 5.55 -8.96 -2.13
C HIS A 145 4.25 -9.47 -1.51
N PRO A 146 3.64 -10.53 -2.06
CA PRO A 146 2.42 -11.11 -1.49
C PRO A 146 2.71 -11.90 -0.22
N ILE A 147 1.75 -11.85 0.70
CA ILE A 147 1.66 -12.71 1.87
C ILE A 147 0.36 -13.49 1.84
N ILE A 148 0.35 -14.69 2.42
CA ILE A 148 -0.86 -15.47 2.65
C ILE A 148 -1.36 -15.12 4.05
N THR A 149 -2.53 -14.49 4.14
CA THR A 149 -3.16 -14.12 5.42
C THR A 149 -4.09 -15.22 5.93
N LYS A 150 -4.63 -16.05 5.02
CA LYS A 150 -5.42 -17.26 5.33
C LYS A 150 -5.04 -18.36 4.36
N GLY A 151 -4.55 -19.51 4.86
CA GLY A 151 -4.05 -20.63 4.04
C GLY A 151 -4.85 -21.94 4.17
N GLY A 152 -5.99 -21.92 4.80
CA GLY A 152 -6.82 -23.09 5.15
C GLY A 152 -7.09 -23.15 6.64
N ASN A 153 -7.87 -24.16 7.09
CA ASN A 153 -8.32 -24.28 8.48
C ASN A 153 -7.78 -25.55 9.19
N LEU A 154 -7.85 -26.71 8.53
CA LEU A 154 -7.52 -28.01 9.11
C LEU A 154 -6.68 -28.83 8.13
N VAL A 155 -5.70 -29.59 8.66
CA VAL A 155 -4.78 -30.40 7.85
C VAL A 155 -5.47 -31.60 7.15
N ASN A 156 -6.59 -32.06 7.66
CA ASN A 156 -7.36 -33.18 7.10
C ASN A 156 -8.52 -32.73 6.19
N VAL A 157 -8.60 -31.45 5.86
CA VAL A 157 -9.59 -30.87 4.93
C VAL A 157 -8.86 -30.17 3.79
N VAL A 158 -9.30 -30.45 2.55
CA VAL A 158 -8.85 -29.70 1.37
C VAL A 158 -9.20 -28.23 1.55
N PRO A 159 -8.24 -27.29 1.51
CA PRO A 159 -8.52 -25.87 1.71
C PRO A 159 -9.50 -25.32 0.66
N ASP A 160 -10.62 -24.80 1.12
CA ASP A 160 -11.68 -24.23 0.29
C ASP A 160 -11.60 -22.69 0.17
N GLU A 161 -10.85 -22.05 1.06
CA GLU A 161 -10.60 -20.61 0.99
C GLU A 161 -9.16 -20.26 1.35
N VAL A 162 -8.53 -19.46 0.48
CA VAL A 162 -7.19 -18.87 0.72
C VAL A 162 -7.23 -17.41 0.37
N VAL A 163 -6.64 -16.58 1.24
CA VAL A 163 -6.55 -15.13 1.06
C VAL A 163 -5.10 -14.70 1.04
N LEU A 164 -4.76 -13.88 0.06
CA LEU A 164 -3.45 -13.21 -0.01
C LEU A 164 -3.65 -11.70 -0.04
N GLU A 165 -2.65 -11.00 0.48
CA GLU A 165 -2.54 -9.55 0.38
C GLU A 165 -1.21 -9.17 -0.25
N THR A 166 -1.19 -8.10 -1.03
CA THR A 166 0.04 -7.55 -1.62
C THR A 166 -0.10 -6.07 -1.96
N LEU A 167 1.06 -5.42 -2.04
CA LEU A 167 1.21 -4.12 -2.69
C LEU A 167 1.91 -4.31 -4.02
N VAL A 168 1.40 -3.68 -5.08
CA VAL A 168 2.06 -3.59 -6.38
C VAL A 168 2.63 -2.19 -6.51
N ARG A 169 3.96 -2.08 -6.41
CA ARG A 169 4.71 -0.82 -6.37
C ARG A 169 5.51 -0.62 -7.64
N ALA A 170 5.58 0.62 -8.14
CA ALA A 170 6.49 1.00 -9.22
C ALA A 170 6.80 2.49 -9.23
N ALA A 171 7.81 2.89 -10.01
CA ALA A 171 8.32 4.26 -10.08
C ALA A 171 7.38 5.24 -10.81
N ASN A 172 6.44 4.75 -11.62
CA ASN A 172 5.49 5.58 -12.37
C ASN A 172 4.13 4.87 -12.47
N LYS A 173 3.08 5.65 -12.80
CA LYS A 173 1.70 5.14 -12.81
C LYS A 173 1.47 4.08 -13.90
N ASP A 174 2.15 4.17 -15.04
CA ASP A 174 1.96 3.24 -16.14
C ASP A 174 2.59 1.89 -15.81
N ALA A 175 3.76 1.90 -15.16
CA ALA A 175 4.39 0.71 -14.61
C ALA A 175 3.55 0.06 -13.49
N ILE A 176 2.89 0.85 -12.62
CA ILE A 176 1.94 0.32 -11.62
C ILE A 176 0.78 -0.39 -12.33
N ALA A 177 0.22 0.23 -13.38
CA ALA A 177 -0.90 -0.35 -14.12
C ALA A 177 -0.52 -1.65 -14.83
N ASP A 178 0.63 -1.70 -15.52
CA ASP A 178 1.14 -2.89 -16.17
C ASP A 178 1.42 -4.01 -15.16
N ALA A 179 2.14 -3.69 -14.08
CA ALA A 179 2.46 -4.66 -13.03
C ALA A 179 1.20 -5.18 -12.33
N ALA A 180 0.19 -4.33 -12.11
CA ALA A 180 -1.09 -4.72 -11.53
C ALA A 180 -1.86 -5.68 -12.45
N ALA A 181 -1.89 -5.40 -13.77
CA ALA A 181 -2.53 -6.27 -14.74
C ALA A 181 -1.82 -7.64 -14.87
N LYS A 182 -0.48 -7.66 -14.84
CA LYS A 182 0.32 -8.90 -14.81
C LYS A 182 0.06 -9.71 -13.55
N THR A 183 -0.04 -9.04 -12.40
CA THR A 183 -0.38 -9.65 -11.11
C THR A 183 -1.75 -10.32 -11.16
N ASP A 184 -2.76 -9.64 -11.68
CA ASP A 184 -4.11 -10.17 -11.80
C ASP A 184 -4.18 -11.40 -12.70
N ARG A 185 -3.49 -11.38 -13.84
CA ARG A 185 -3.41 -12.53 -14.75
C ARG A 185 -2.75 -13.73 -14.07
N ALA A 186 -1.66 -13.51 -13.35
CA ALA A 186 -0.92 -14.57 -12.66
C ALA A 186 -1.80 -15.27 -11.62
N PHE A 187 -2.50 -14.52 -10.77
CA PHE A 187 -3.36 -15.11 -9.76
C PHE A 187 -4.60 -15.78 -10.37
N LYS A 188 -5.23 -15.19 -11.38
CA LYS A 188 -6.35 -15.82 -12.11
C LYS A 188 -5.93 -17.12 -12.79
N ALA A 189 -4.73 -17.19 -13.37
CA ALA A 189 -4.21 -18.41 -13.98
C ALA A 189 -4.08 -19.57 -12.97
N GLY A 190 -3.64 -19.28 -11.75
CA GLY A 190 -3.59 -20.28 -10.67
C GLY A 190 -4.95 -20.87 -10.33
N ALA A 191 -6.01 -20.07 -10.32
CA ALA A 191 -7.38 -20.54 -10.10
C ALA A 191 -7.85 -21.44 -11.24
N ILE A 192 -7.67 -20.98 -12.49
CA ILE A 192 -8.08 -21.72 -13.70
C ILE A 192 -7.42 -23.10 -13.74
N ALA A 193 -6.13 -23.18 -13.37
CA ALA A 193 -5.36 -24.42 -13.44
C ALA A 193 -5.90 -25.56 -12.56
N VAL A 194 -6.60 -25.24 -11.47
CA VAL A 194 -7.14 -26.24 -10.51
C VAL A 194 -8.65 -26.22 -10.39
N GLY A 195 -9.34 -25.42 -11.21
CA GLY A 195 -10.81 -25.33 -11.17
C GLY A 195 -11.36 -24.50 -9.99
N ALA A 196 -10.54 -23.69 -9.35
CA ALA A 196 -10.97 -22.74 -8.31
C ALA A 196 -11.49 -21.44 -8.92
N SER A 197 -12.17 -20.61 -8.13
CA SER A 197 -12.44 -19.22 -8.48
C SER A 197 -11.42 -18.29 -7.83
N CYS A 198 -11.20 -17.11 -8.44
CA CYS A 198 -10.32 -16.07 -7.93
C CYS A 198 -11.00 -14.71 -8.02
N GLU A 199 -11.16 -14.08 -6.87
CA GLU A 199 -11.69 -12.74 -6.73
C GLU A 199 -10.57 -11.80 -6.30
N ILE A 200 -10.38 -10.68 -7.02
CA ILE A 200 -9.32 -9.71 -6.74
C ILE A 200 -9.94 -8.36 -6.49
N THR A 201 -9.72 -7.84 -5.27
CA THR A 201 -10.09 -6.48 -4.91
C THR A 201 -8.84 -5.59 -4.98
N THR A 202 -8.90 -4.52 -5.74
CA THR A 202 -7.81 -3.53 -5.85
C THR A 202 -8.25 -2.21 -5.23
N MET A 203 -7.42 -1.66 -4.35
CA MET A 203 -7.62 -0.33 -3.78
C MET A 203 -6.43 0.57 -4.17
N PRO A 204 -6.66 1.81 -4.61
CA PRO A 204 -5.59 2.75 -4.87
C PRO A 204 -4.81 3.07 -3.59
N GLY A 205 -3.49 3.08 -3.69
CA GLY A 205 -2.58 3.59 -2.68
C GLY A 205 -2.31 5.07 -2.89
N TYR A 206 -1.06 5.41 -3.18
CA TYR A 206 -0.67 6.78 -3.58
C TYR A 206 0.16 6.73 -4.87
N LEU A 207 0.19 7.87 -5.57
CA LEU A 207 1.03 8.05 -6.75
C LEU A 207 2.51 8.11 -6.36
N PRO A 208 3.43 7.78 -7.29
CA PRO A 208 4.84 8.02 -7.08
C PRO A 208 5.10 9.50 -6.79
N ALA A 209 5.99 9.78 -5.84
CA ALA A 209 6.45 11.14 -5.60
C ALA A 209 7.38 11.57 -6.75
N LEU A 210 7.08 12.74 -7.32
CA LEU A 210 7.91 13.39 -8.34
C LEU A 210 8.47 14.68 -7.74
N SER A 211 9.79 14.85 -7.82
CA SER A 211 10.42 16.09 -7.42
C SER A 211 10.26 17.14 -8.52
N GLU A 212 9.80 18.33 -8.16
CA GLU A 212 9.69 19.48 -9.05
C GLU A 212 10.68 20.58 -8.65
N LYS A 213 10.97 21.53 -9.56
CA LYS A 213 11.89 22.64 -9.28
C LYS A 213 11.46 23.53 -8.11
N ALA A 214 10.15 23.60 -7.82
CA ALA A 214 9.63 24.34 -6.67
C ALA A 214 10.12 23.75 -5.34
N ASP A 215 10.33 22.43 -5.29
CA ASP A 215 10.80 21.72 -4.09
C ASP A 215 12.25 22.11 -3.75
N GLU A 216 13.09 22.42 -4.77
CA GLU A 216 14.50 22.80 -4.57
C GLU A 216 14.63 24.08 -3.74
N SER A 217 13.74 25.05 -3.92
CA SER A 217 13.77 26.32 -3.16
C SER A 217 13.36 26.12 -1.70
N VAL A 218 12.43 25.22 -1.43
CA VAL A 218 12.00 24.86 -0.06
C VAL A 218 13.12 24.10 0.64
N LEU A 219 13.77 23.18 -0.06
CA LEU A 219 14.88 22.37 0.47
C LEU A 219 16.08 23.28 0.81
N ALA A 220 16.45 24.21 -0.08
CA ALA A 220 17.54 25.16 0.15
C ALA A 220 17.27 26.08 1.35
N ALA A 221 16.00 26.34 1.69
CA ALA A 221 15.64 27.12 2.86
C ALA A 221 15.67 26.29 4.16
N ALA A 222 15.64 24.96 4.06
CA ALA A 222 15.67 24.04 5.20
C ALA A 222 17.09 23.56 5.58
N GLU A 223 18.10 23.77 4.73
CA GLU A 223 19.53 23.55 4.98
C GLU A 223 20.15 24.72 5.78
#